data_8bb1417f0b1fa308ae0c22386e2bc311
#
_entry.id   8bb1417f0b1fa308ae0c22386e2bc311
#
_cell.length_a   1.000
_cell.length_b   1.000
_cell.length_c   1.000
_cell.angle_alpha   90.00
_cell.angle_beta   90.00
_cell.angle_gamma   90.00
#
_symmetry.space_group_name_H-M   'P 1'
#
loop_
_entity.id
_entity.type
_entity.pdbx_description
1 polymer ?
#
loop_
_entity_poly.entity_id
_entity_poly.type
_entity_poly.pdbx_seq_one_letter_code
_entity_poly.pdbx_strand_id
1 'polypeptide(L)'
;ISYTLEEKKAIRRSMRKRFGARQWKKSVYEMYHDFLTEQKQQGVCVEEPQEELDVYDLAALAYLYRRMRETEVISEAHHIVVDEAQDFGVMVYAVLKECVRSCTYTVMGDVSQNIRMDYGISDWEGVKNILLTGERDNFCVLRKSYRNTVEIANFASDILAHGEFPGYGAEPVIRHGEAVGIRQTAGRDLYREAVSYTHLRAHETELHL
;
A
#
# COMPACT_ATOMS: atom_id res chain seq x y z
N ILE A 1 -10.04 -21.88 28.63
CA ILE A 1 -11.30 -22.65 28.78
C ILE A 1 -11.26 -23.77 27.74
N SER A 2 -11.16 -25.03 28.16
CA SER A 2 -11.19 -26.16 27.22
C SER A 2 -12.62 -26.71 27.16
N TYR A 3 -13.19 -26.73 25.98
CA TYR A 3 -14.51 -27.30 25.73
C TYR A 3 -14.41 -28.80 25.40
N THR A 4 -15.37 -29.59 25.91
CA THR A 4 -15.53 -30.98 25.53
C THR A 4 -15.94 -31.13 24.06
N LEU A 5 -15.81 -32.34 23.50
CA LEU A 5 -16.18 -32.60 22.11
C LEU A 5 -17.67 -32.33 21.82
N GLU A 6 -18.54 -32.66 22.78
CA GLU A 6 -19.98 -32.44 22.67
C GLU A 6 -20.35 -30.95 22.76
N GLU A 7 -19.70 -30.19 23.65
CA GLU A 7 -19.88 -28.74 23.73
C GLU A 7 -19.41 -28.07 22.44
N LYS A 8 -18.28 -28.47 21.88
CA LYS A 8 -17.81 -27.97 20.56
C LYS A 8 -18.80 -28.25 19.45
N LYS A 9 -19.41 -29.44 19.43
CA LYS A 9 -20.45 -29.78 18.44
C LYS A 9 -21.72 -28.96 18.65
N ALA A 10 -22.14 -28.75 19.89
CA ALA A 10 -23.31 -27.93 20.22
C ALA A 10 -23.11 -26.46 19.82
N ILE A 11 -21.95 -25.90 20.15
CA ILE A 11 -21.57 -24.53 19.75
C ILE A 11 -21.55 -24.40 18.23
N ARG A 12 -20.91 -25.33 17.50
CA ARG A 12 -20.90 -25.31 16.03
C ARG A 12 -22.31 -25.38 15.43
N ARG A 13 -23.20 -26.21 16.01
CA ARG A 13 -24.59 -26.33 15.56
C ARG A 13 -25.36 -25.04 15.80
N SER A 14 -25.19 -24.43 16.96
CA SER A 14 -25.80 -23.14 17.31
C SER A 14 -25.30 -22.03 16.39
N MET A 15 -23.98 -21.94 16.16
CA MET A 15 -23.37 -20.98 15.26
C MET A 15 -23.85 -21.15 13.82
N ARG A 16 -23.91 -22.39 13.31
CA ARG A 16 -24.45 -22.66 11.96
C ARG A 16 -25.93 -22.28 11.85
N LYS A 17 -26.73 -22.48 12.91
CA LYS A 17 -28.13 -22.08 12.91
C LYS A 17 -28.27 -20.55 12.90
N ARG A 18 -27.42 -19.84 13.61
CA ARG A 18 -27.50 -18.37 13.78
C ARG A 18 -26.80 -17.60 12.66
N PHE A 19 -25.67 -18.14 12.16
CA PHE A 19 -24.79 -17.46 11.20
C PHE A 19 -24.45 -18.33 9.96
N GLY A 20 -25.17 -19.42 9.73
CA GLY A 20 -24.90 -20.28 8.58
C GLY A 20 -25.34 -19.64 7.26
N ALA A 21 -24.80 -20.14 6.15
CA ALA A 21 -25.03 -19.63 4.79
C ALA A 21 -26.52 -19.51 4.40
N ARG A 22 -27.41 -20.28 5.03
CA ARG A 22 -28.87 -20.20 4.82
C ARG A 22 -29.51 -18.95 5.43
N GLN A 23 -28.85 -18.35 6.42
CA GLN A 23 -29.31 -17.12 7.08
C GLN A 23 -28.77 -15.86 6.37
N TRP A 24 -27.64 -15.99 5.70
CA TRP A 24 -27.03 -14.91 4.95
C TRP A 24 -27.51 -14.95 3.49
N LYS A 25 -28.48 -14.08 3.20
CA LYS A 25 -29.03 -13.94 1.86
C LYS A 25 -28.31 -12.85 1.06
N LYS A 26 -27.56 -11.97 1.73
CA LYS A 26 -26.86 -10.86 1.07
C LYS A 26 -25.61 -11.35 0.37
N SER A 27 -25.37 -10.81 -0.81
CA SER A 27 -24.10 -10.94 -1.51
C SER A 27 -22.99 -10.17 -0.78
N VAL A 28 -21.74 -10.47 -1.09
CA VAL A 28 -20.58 -9.73 -0.55
C VAL A 28 -20.66 -8.25 -0.96
N TYR A 29 -21.12 -7.98 -2.18
CA TYR A 29 -21.31 -6.63 -2.68
C TYR A 29 -22.37 -5.85 -1.89
N GLU A 30 -23.55 -6.44 -1.66
CA GLU A 30 -24.60 -5.79 -0.84
C GLU A 30 -24.13 -5.51 0.57
N MET A 31 -23.32 -6.40 1.15
CA MET A 31 -22.75 -6.18 2.49
C MET A 31 -21.73 -5.06 2.51
N TYR A 32 -20.90 -4.99 1.48
CA TYR A 32 -19.94 -3.90 1.34
C TYR A 32 -20.63 -2.55 1.20
N HIS A 33 -21.65 -2.49 0.35
CA HIS A 33 -22.47 -1.28 0.18
C HIS A 33 -23.17 -0.85 1.47
N ASP A 34 -23.76 -1.81 2.22
CA ASP A 34 -24.38 -1.52 3.52
C ASP A 34 -23.34 -0.96 4.49
N PHE A 35 -22.14 -1.53 4.53
CA PHE A 35 -21.06 -1.05 5.39
C PHE A 35 -20.67 0.38 5.03
N LEU A 36 -20.47 0.70 3.76
CA LEU A 36 -20.14 2.06 3.32
C LEU A 36 -21.25 3.06 3.70
N THR A 37 -22.51 2.66 3.52
CA THR A 37 -23.67 3.47 3.88
C THR A 37 -23.71 3.73 5.39
N GLU A 38 -23.42 2.72 6.21
CA GLU A 38 -23.35 2.86 7.68
C GLU A 38 -22.21 3.80 8.09
N GLN A 39 -21.02 3.68 7.49
CA GLN A 39 -19.88 4.55 7.76
C GLN A 39 -20.21 6.02 7.42
N LYS A 40 -20.86 6.25 6.29
CA LYS A 40 -21.33 7.58 5.89
C LYS A 40 -22.32 8.18 6.89
N GLN A 41 -23.26 7.37 7.38
CA GLN A 41 -24.20 7.80 8.42
C GLN A 41 -23.50 8.17 9.73
N GLN A 42 -22.38 7.52 10.05
CA GLN A 42 -21.55 7.82 11.22
C GLN A 42 -20.64 9.04 11.01
N GLY A 43 -20.70 9.70 9.86
CA GLY A 43 -19.93 10.90 9.55
C GLY A 43 -18.52 10.61 9.02
N VAL A 44 -18.21 9.36 8.65
CA VAL A 44 -16.96 9.03 7.97
C VAL A 44 -17.06 9.46 6.52
N CYS A 45 -16.02 10.14 6.02
CA CYS A 45 -15.92 10.46 4.61
C CYS A 45 -15.66 9.18 3.82
N VAL A 46 -16.64 8.75 3.04
CA VAL A 46 -16.58 7.50 2.27
C VAL A 46 -16.97 7.83 0.83
N GLU A 47 -16.15 7.42 -0.11
CA GLU A 47 -16.52 7.37 -1.52
C GLU A 47 -17.30 6.07 -1.78
N GLU A 48 -18.49 6.20 -2.33
CA GLU A 48 -19.28 5.04 -2.76
C GLU A 48 -18.86 4.69 -4.20
N PRO A 49 -18.58 3.39 -4.47
CA PRO A 49 -18.28 2.96 -5.84
C PRO A 49 -19.45 3.32 -6.75
N GLN A 50 -19.14 3.98 -7.87
CA GLN A 50 -20.15 4.36 -8.86
C GLN A 50 -20.37 3.21 -9.86
N GLU A 51 -19.98 3.41 -11.13
CA GLU A 51 -20.12 2.38 -12.17
C GLU A 51 -18.95 1.40 -12.20
N GLU A 52 -17.77 1.82 -11.75
CA GLU A 52 -16.55 1.02 -11.72
C GLU A 52 -16.02 0.88 -10.29
N LEU A 53 -15.53 -0.32 -9.97
CA LEU A 53 -14.86 -0.62 -8.71
C LEU A 53 -13.39 -0.30 -8.85
N ASP A 54 -12.85 0.40 -7.88
CA ASP A 54 -11.42 0.64 -7.82
C ASP A 54 -10.65 -0.53 -7.14
N VAL A 55 -9.33 -0.41 -7.05
CA VAL A 55 -8.47 -1.44 -6.44
C VAL A 55 -8.77 -1.63 -4.95
N TYR A 56 -9.25 -0.61 -4.26
CA TYR A 56 -9.57 -0.66 -2.83
C TYR A 56 -10.91 -1.31 -2.57
N ASP A 57 -11.91 -1.00 -3.40
CA ASP A 57 -13.19 -1.70 -3.40
C ASP A 57 -12.97 -3.20 -3.64
N LEU A 58 -12.15 -3.53 -4.66
CA LEU A 58 -11.82 -4.92 -4.98
C LEU A 58 -11.09 -5.61 -3.83
N ALA A 59 -10.15 -4.91 -3.16
CA ALA A 59 -9.47 -5.44 -2.00
C ALA A 59 -10.44 -5.69 -0.83
N ALA A 60 -11.33 -4.75 -0.53
CA ALA A 60 -12.34 -4.90 0.51
C ALA A 60 -13.31 -6.05 0.22
N LEU A 61 -13.79 -6.15 -1.03
CA LEU A 61 -14.65 -7.23 -1.48
C LEU A 61 -13.96 -8.59 -1.40
N ALA A 62 -12.69 -8.68 -1.82
CA ALA A 62 -11.89 -9.91 -1.72
C ALA A 62 -11.71 -10.34 -0.26
N TYR A 63 -11.42 -9.39 0.63
CA TYR A 63 -11.32 -9.64 2.07
C TYR A 63 -12.64 -10.18 2.64
N LEU A 64 -13.76 -9.51 2.37
CA LEU A 64 -15.08 -9.95 2.80
C LEU A 64 -15.43 -11.34 2.24
N TYR A 65 -15.20 -11.55 0.94
CA TYR A 65 -15.45 -12.82 0.29
C TYR A 65 -14.68 -13.95 0.95
N ARG A 66 -13.39 -13.72 1.21
CA ARG A 66 -12.50 -14.69 1.87
C ARG A 66 -12.93 -15.01 3.29
N ARG A 67 -13.36 -13.99 4.05
CA ARG A 67 -13.81 -14.16 5.44
C ARG A 67 -15.18 -14.86 5.56
N MET A 68 -16.03 -14.69 4.57
CA MET A 68 -17.39 -15.23 4.59
C MET A 68 -17.51 -16.62 3.97
N ARG A 69 -16.63 -16.96 3.07
CA ARG A 69 -16.68 -18.23 2.33
C ARG A 69 -15.43 -19.05 2.58
N GLU A 70 -15.60 -20.37 2.70
CA GLU A 70 -14.50 -21.33 2.64
C GLU A 70 -14.05 -21.42 1.16
N THR A 71 -13.14 -20.54 0.77
CA THR A 71 -12.51 -20.57 -0.55
C THR A 71 -11.13 -21.17 -0.46
N GLU A 72 -10.64 -21.70 -1.57
CA GLU A 72 -9.25 -22.13 -1.67
C GLU A 72 -8.32 -20.94 -1.43
N VAL A 73 -7.23 -21.19 -0.73
CA VAL A 73 -6.15 -20.22 -0.55
C VAL A 73 -5.09 -20.44 -1.61
N ILE A 74 -4.46 -19.37 -2.03
CA ILE A 74 -3.30 -19.44 -2.93
C ILE A 74 -2.15 -20.04 -2.13
N SER A 75 -1.69 -21.22 -2.52
CA SER A 75 -0.58 -21.96 -1.87
C SER A 75 0.66 -22.08 -2.75
N GLU A 76 0.55 -21.70 -4.00
CA GLU A 76 1.64 -21.79 -4.99
C GLU A 76 2.66 -20.64 -4.80
N ALA A 77 2.28 -19.55 -4.17
CA ALA A 77 3.17 -18.45 -3.89
C ALA A 77 3.91 -18.69 -2.57
N HIS A 78 5.21 -18.89 -2.63
CA HIS A 78 6.06 -19.08 -1.45
C HIS A 78 6.68 -17.79 -0.95
N HIS A 79 6.85 -16.81 -1.82
CA HIS A 79 7.39 -15.50 -1.51
C HIS A 79 6.74 -14.43 -2.39
N ILE A 80 6.33 -13.33 -1.78
CA ILE A 80 5.76 -12.18 -2.48
C ILE A 80 6.67 -10.99 -2.25
N VAL A 81 7.03 -10.33 -3.34
CA VAL A 81 7.77 -9.06 -3.32
C VAL A 81 6.81 -7.95 -3.75
N VAL A 82 6.67 -6.93 -2.91
CA VAL A 82 5.92 -5.72 -3.21
C VAL A 82 6.90 -4.57 -3.27
N ASP A 83 7.00 -3.95 -4.43
CA ASP A 83 7.77 -2.73 -4.67
C ASP A 83 6.82 -1.52 -4.74
N GLU A 84 7.33 -0.32 -4.48
CA GLU A 84 6.56 0.92 -4.40
C GLU A 84 5.33 0.78 -3.48
N ALA A 85 5.55 0.13 -2.35
CA ALA A 85 4.51 -0.29 -1.42
C ALA A 85 3.67 0.88 -0.86
N GLN A 86 4.18 2.10 -0.90
CA GLN A 86 3.46 3.31 -0.48
C GLN A 86 2.24 3.61 -1.34
N ASP A 87 2.19 3.10 -2.57
CA ASP A 87 1.07 3.34 -3.48
C ASP A 87 -0.17 2.47 -3.19
N PHE A 88 -0.02 1.49 -2.29
CA PHE A 88 -1.10 0.58 -1.91
C PHE A 88 -1.63 0.90 -0.51
N GLY A 89 -2.95 0.88 -0.35
CA GLY A 89 -3.57 1.04 0.97
C GLY A 89 -3.39 -0.20 1.87
N VAL A 90 -3.52 0.00 3.17
CA VAL A 90 -3.36 -1.05 4.19
C VAL A 90 -4.25 -2.28 3.94
N MET A 91 -5.44 -2.09 3.37
CA MET A 91 -6.38 -3.17 3.06
C MET A 91 -5.80 -4.19 2.06
N VAL A 92 -4.97 -3.75 1.11
CA VAL A 92 -4.32 -4.65 0.14
C VAL A 92 -3.42 -5.66 0.86
N TYR A 93 -2.66 -5.23 1.86
CA TYR A 93 -1.81 -6.12 2.66
C TYR A 93 -2.62 -7.08 3.51
N ALA A 94 -3.74 -6.63 4.06
CA ALA A 94 -4.66 -7.50 4.80
C ALA A 94 -5.24 -8.60 3.91
N VAL A 95 -5.62 -8.26 2.68
CA VAL A 95 -6.13 -9.24 1.69
C VAL A 95 -5.04 -10.22 1.29
N LEU A 96 -3.84 -9.76 0.99
CA LEU A 96 -2.71 -10.65 0.67
C LEU A 96 -2.48 -11.66 1.80
N LYS A 97 -2.48 -11.22 3.06
CA LYS A 97 -2.30 -12.09 4.23
C LYS A 97 -3.41 -13.14 4.37
N GLU A 98 -4.65 -12.78 4.05
CA GLU A 98 -5.81 -13.69 4.14
C GLU A 98 -5.90 -14.66 2.94
N CYS A 99 -5.52 -14.22 1.75
CA CYS A 99 -5.68 -15.00 0.52
C CYS A 99 -4.50 -15.93 0.25
N VAL A 100 -3.29 -15.61 0.72
CA VAL A 100 -2.08 -16.40 0.46
C VAL A 100 -1.62 -17.07 1.75
N ARG A 101 -1.45 -18.39 1.71
CA ARG A 101 -1.03 -19.19 2.88
C ARG A 101 0.45 -19.57 2.79
N SER A 102 1.10 -19.59 3.95
CA SER A 102 2.50 -20.07 4.08
C SER A 102 3.48 -19.33 3.16
N CYS A 103 3.24 -18.05 2.98
CA CYS A 103 4.03 -17.16 2.13
C CYS A 103 4.85 -16.21 3.00
N THR A 104 6.06 -15.92 2.57
CA THR A 104 6.89 -14.83 3.12
C THR A 104 6.76 -13.58 2.26
N TYR A 105 7.04 -12.42 2.85
CA TYR A 105 6.85 -11.13 2.18
C TYR A 105 8.14 -10.32 2.23
N THR A 106 8.50 -9.68 1.13
CA THR A 106 9.43 -8.55 1.09
C THR A 106 8.67 -7.33 0.58
N VAL A 107 8.51 -6.34 1.43
CA VAL A 107 7.77 -5.12 1.10
C VAL A 107 8.73 -3.95 1.14
N MET A 108 8.84 -3.25 0.03
CA MET A 108 9.76 -2.13 -0.18
C MET A 108 8.98 -0.90 -0.64
N GLY A 109 9.35 0.27 -0.15
CA GLY A 109 8.74 1.52 -0.58
C GLY A 109 9.28 2.70 0.21
N ASP A 110 8.84 3.88 -0.17
CA ASP A 110 9.19 5.14 0.45
C ASP A 110 7.93 5.99 0.66
N VAL A 111 7.47 6.06 1.90
CA VAL A 111 6.24 6.81 2.24
C VAL A 111 6.34 8.31 1.91
N SER A 112 7.56 8.86 1.82
CA SER A 112 7.75 10.25 1.41
C SER A 112 7.51 10.49 -0.09
N GLN A 113 7.50 9.42 -0.90
CA GLN A 113 7.19 9.45 -2.33
C GLN A 113 5.72 9.17 -2.64
N ASN A 114 4.88 8.98 -1.61
CA ASN A 114 3.46 8.76 -1.83
C ASN A 114 2.80 10.01 -2.42
N ILE A 115 2.41 9.93 -3.69
CA ILE A 115 1.65 10.96 -4.40
C ILE A 115 0.13 10.75 -4.31
N ARG A 116 -0.30 9.62 -3.75
CA ARG A 116 -1.71 9.24 -3.57
C ARG A 116 -2.09 9.32 -2.10
N MET A 117 -2.11 10.54 -1.56
CA MET A 117 -2.35 10.75 -0.13
C MET A 117 -3.67 10.20 0.36
N ASP A 118 -4.68 10.08 -0.53
CA ASP A 118 -6.00 9.56 -0.19
C ASP A 118 -6.02 8.02 -0.11
N TYR A 119 -5.10 7.34 -0.76
CA TYR A 119 -5.15 5.90 -0.99
C TYR A 119 -3.94 5.13 -0.45
N GLY A 120 -2.76 5.66 -0.63
CA GLY A 120 -1.52 5.01 -0.23
C GLY A 120 -1.29 5.06 1.27
N ILE A 121 -0.20 4.47 1.72
CA ILE A 121 0.20 4.54 3.12
C ILE A 121 1.02 5.81 3.39
N SER A 122 0.68 6.50 4.47
CA SER A 122 1.44 7.66 4.98
C SER A 122 2.49 7.26 6.01
N ASP A 123 2.37 6.06 6.59
CA ASP A 123 3.31 5.46 7.53
C ASP A 123 3.32 3.93 7.40
N TRP A 124 4.30 3.28 8.02
CA TRP A 124 4.46 1.83 7.97
C TRP A 124 3.71 1.09 9.07
N GLU A 125 3.10 1.75 10.04
CA GLU A 125 2.54 1.09 11.23
C GLU A 125 1.41 0.11 10.87
N GLY A 126 0.50 0.53 9.98
CA GLY A 126 -0.58 -0.35 9.52
C GLY A 126 -0.07 -1.62 8.84
N VAL A 127 0.92 -1.51 7.97
CA VAL A 127 1.53 -2.64 7.25
C VAL A 127 2.32 -3.53 8.20
N LYS A 128 3.10 -2.94 9.12
CA LYS A 128 3.85 -3.66 10.15
C LYS A 128 2.92 -4.50 11.03
N ASN A 129 1.82 -3.95 11.49
CA ASN A 129 0.84 -4.66 12.31
C ASN A 129 0.21 -5.86 11.60
N ILE A 130 0.10 -5.82 10.27
CA ILE A 130 -0.43 -6.91 9.47
C ILE A 130 0.64 -7.97 9.18
N LEU A 131 1.82 -7.56 8.75
CA LEU A 131 2.83 -8.45 8.18
C LEU A 131 3.89 -8.90 9.19
N LEU A 132 4.32 -8.03 10.13
CA LEU A 132 5.33 -8.38 11.12
C LEU A 132 4.68 -9.09 12.33
N THR A 133 4.43 -10.37 12.18
CA THR A 133 3.71 -11.17 13.21
C THR A 133 4.56 -12.28 13.82
N GLY A 134 5.76 -12.51 13.30
CA GLY A 134 6.68 -13.56 13.73
C GLY A 134 7.98 -13.00 14.34
N GLU A 135 8.66 -13.83 15.13
CA GLU A 135 9.94 -13.47 15.76
C GLU A 135 11.08 -13.22 14.75
N ARG A 136 10.93 -13.71 13.51
CA ARG A 136 11.91 -13.57 12.43
C ARG A 136 11.61 -12.43 11.48
N ASP A 137 10.47 -11.78 11.66
CA ASP A 137 10.08 -10.65 10.83
C ASP A 137 10.87 -9.42 11.24
N ASN A 138 11.32 -8.65 10.27
CA ASN A 138 12.18 -7.50 10.53
C ASN A 138 11.76 -6.29 9.68
N PHE A 139 11.91 -5.11 10.27
CA PHE A 139 11.74 -3.84 9.59
C PHE A 139 13.06 -3.10 9.58
N CYS A 140 13.50 -2.66 8.42
CA CYS A 140 14.73 -1.88 8.30
C CYS A 140 14.54 -0.67 7.40
N VAL A 141 15.30 0.37 7.68
CA VAL A 141 15.31 1.61 6.89
C VAL A 141 16.63 1.72 6.16
N LEU A 142 16.56 1.81 4.83
CA LEU A 142 17.71 2.04 3.97
C LEU A 142 17.94 3.55 3.87
N ARG A 143 18.95 4.06 4.57
CA ARG A 143 19.25 5.50 4.60
C ARG A 143 20.23 5.96 3.53
N LYS A 144 21.11 5.07 3.06
CA LYS A 144 22.15 5.44 2.09
C LYS A 144 21.63 5.43 0.67
N SER A 145 21.70 6.59 0.01
CA SER A 145 21.38 6.75 -1.40
C SER A 145 22.63 6.69 -2.25
N TYR A 146 22.69 5.70 -3.15
CA TYR A 146 23.76 5.56 -4.15
C TYR A 146 23.35 6.13 -5.50
N ARG A 147 22.09 6.45 -5.68
CA ARG A 147 21.50 6.88 -6.96
C ARG A 147 21.79 8.36 -7.25
N ASN A 148 21.63 9.20 -6.24
CA ASN A 148 21.69 10.65 -6.38
C ASN A 148 23.04 11.21 -5.94
N THR A 149 23.44 12.35 -6.50
CA THR A 149 24.58 13.13 -6.01
C THR A 149 24.23 13.85 -4.70
N VAL A 150 25.24 14.32 -3.99
CA VAL A 150 25.07 15.07 -2.74
C VAL A 150 24.17 16.31 -2.95
N GLU A 151 24.35 17.00 -4.07
CA GLU A 151 23.61 18.23 -4.41
C GLU A 151 22.13 17.92 -4.61
N ILE A 152 21.79 16.85 -5.32
CA ILE A 152 20.40 16.43 -5.55
C ILE A 152 19.76 15.96 -4.23
N ALA A 153 20.49 15.15 -3.44
CA ALA A 153 19.96 14.64 -2.18
C ALA A 153 19.71 15.75 -1.17
N ASN A 154 20.61 16.73 -1.06
CA ASN A 154 20.43 17.87 -0.17
C ASN A 154 19.23 18.73 -0.61
N PHE A 155 19.12 19.02 -1.90
CA PHE A 155 17.97 19.79 -2.43
C PHE A 155 16.64 19.07 -2.18
N ALA A 156 16.57 17.76 -2.39
CA ALA A 156 15.39 16.98 -2.09
C ALA A 156 15.06 16.97 -0.59
N SER A 157 16.08 16.85 0.28
CA SER A 157 15.91 16.90 1.73
C SER A 157 15.41 18.28 2.19
N ASP A 158 15.88 19.37 1.59
CA ASP A 158 15.42 20.71 1.89
C ASP A 158 13.94 20.88 1.52
N ILE A 159 13.50 20.32 0.39
CA ILE A 159 12.08 20.33 0.01
C ILE A 159 11.24 19.54 1.03
N LEU A 160 11.68 18.35 1.41
CA LEU A 160 10.98 17.52 2.39
C LEU A 160 10.89 18.18 3.77
N ALA A 161 11.93 18.91 4.17
CA ALA A 161 11.96 19.65 5.45
C ALA A 161 10.91 20.77 5.53
N HIS A 162 10.42 21.27 4.38
CA HIS A 162 9.35 22.26 4.32
C HIS A 162 7.94 21.62 4.31
N GLY A 163 7.84 20.32 4.19
CA GLY A 163 6.59 19.56 4.24
C GLY A 163 6.35 18.94 5.62
N GLU A 164 5.12 18.50 5.86
CA GLU A 164 4.72 17.78 7.09
C GLU A 164 5.07 16.28 7.03
N PHE A 165 6.01 15.88 6.19
CA PHE A 165 6.37 14.46 6.05
C PHE A 165 7.38 14.07 7.11
N PRO A 166 7.14 12.95 7.84
CA PRO A 166 8.16 12.38 8.70
C PRO A 166 9.27 11.80 7.81
N GLY A 167 10.19 12.66 7.40
CA GLY A 167 11.24 12.29 6.46
C GLY A 167 12.24 11.33 7.09
N TYR A 168 12.37 10.15 6.54
CA TYR A 168 13.60 9.38 6.64
C TYR A 168 14.59 10.01 5.65
N GLY A 169 15.34 11.03 6.11
CA GLY A 169 16.32 11.70 5.28
C GLY A 169 17.29 10.70 4.66
N ALA A 170 17.43 10.72 3.34
CA ALA A 170 18.42 9.91 2.65
C ALA A 170 19.81 10.52 2.83
N GLU A 171 20.75 9.72 3.33
CA GLU A 171 22.16 10.09 3.42
C GLU A 171 22.82 9.81 2.05
N PRO A 172 23.24 10.85 1.30
CA PRO A 172 23.91 10.61 0.03
C PRO A 172 25.28 9.97 0.27
N VAL A 173 25.62 8.99 -0.54
CA VAL A 173 27.01 8.53 -0.65
C VAL A 173 27.81 9.63 -1.33
N ILE A 174 29.07 9.83 -0.92
CA ILE A 174 29.96 10.90 -1.37
C ILE A 174 30.20 10.79 -2.89
N ARG A 175 29.25 11.27 -3.66
CA ARG A 175 29.33 11.45 -5.10
C ARG A 175 28.84 12.84 -5.43
N HIS A 176 29.73 13.70 -5.88
CA HIS A 176 29.42 15.06 -6.26
C HIS A 176 29.02 15.15 -7.74
N GLY A 177 28.11 16.04 -8.05
CA GLY A 177 27.66 16.39 -9.38
C GLY A 177 27.54 17.90 -9.55
N GLU A 178 26.83 18.30 -10.59
CA GLU A 178 26.52 19.72 -10.79
C GLU A 178 25.49 20.20 -9.76
N ALA A 179 25.51 21.49 -9.45
CA ALA A 179 24.52 22.13 -8.61
C ALA A 179 23.12 22.01 -9.24
N VAL A 180 22.10 21.85 -8.39
CA VAL A 180 20.72 21.78 -8.87
C VAL A 180 20.29 23.11 -9.48
N GLY A 181 19.93 23.09 -10.77
CA GLY A 181 19.45 24.26 -11.49
C GLY A 181 17.96 24.48 -11.30
N ILE A 182 17.56 25.69 -10.87
CA ILE A 182 16.17 26.09 -10.74
C ILE A 182 15.83 27.04 -11.88
N ARG A 183 14.80 26.72 -12.67
CA ARG A 183 14.30 27.58 -13.74
C ARG A 183 12.85 27.96 -13.46
N GLN A 184 12.56 29.21 -13.56
CA GLN A 184 11.20 29.73 -13.51
C GLN A 184 10.72 30.00 -14.92
N THR A 185 9.57 29.42 -15.29
CA THR A 185 8.96 29.60 -16.61
C THR A 185 7.46 29.81 -16.48
N ALA A 186 6.84 30.41 -17.50
CA ALA A 186 5.38 30.51 -17.55
C ALA A 186 4.74 29.14 -17.77
N GLY A 187 3.57 28.88 -17.16
CA GLY A 187 2.95 27.54 -17.21
C GLY A 187 2.73 27.01 -18.64
N ARG A 188 2.44 27.88 -19.62
CA ARG A 188 2.30 27.53 -21.04
C ARG A 188 3.60 27.05 -21.71
N ASP A 189 4.76 27.43 -21.18
CA ASP A 189 6.07 27.09 -21.72
C ASP A 189 6.73 25.94 -20.96
N LEU A 190 6.18 25.53 -19.83
CA LEU A 190 6.72 24.51 -18.93
C LEU A 190 6.98 23.18 -19.66
N TYR A 191 5.99 22.72 -20.41
CA TYR A 191 6.11 21.45 -21.17
C TYR A 191 7.23 21.50 -22.19
N ARG A 192 7.34 22.60 -22.94
CA ARG A 192 8.38 22.78 -23.96
C ARG A 192 9.78 22.80 -23.34
N GLU A 193 9.95 23.50 -22.23
CA GLU A 193 11.21 23.56 -21.48
C GLU A 193 11.59 22.17 -20.94
N ALA A 194 10.64 21.46 -20.32
CA ALA A 194 10.88 20.10 -19.79
C ALA A 194 11.28 19.10 -20.88
N VAL A 195 10.59 19.11 -22.03
CA VAL A 195 10.90 18.24 -23.16
C VAL A 195 12.27 18.57 -23.76
N SER A 196 12.59 19.84 -23.94
CA SER A 196 13.89 20.27 -24.44
C SER A 196 15.04 19.83 -23.53
N TYR A 197 14.87 19.94 -22.21
CA TYR A 197 15.87 19.51 -21.25
C TYR A 197 16.07 17.98 -21.27
N THR A 198 14.99 17.22 -21.34
CA THR A 198 15.02 15.75 -21.38
C THR A 198 15.75 15.25 -22.65
N HIS A 199 15.48 15.85 -23.81
CA HIS A 199 16.15 15.49 -25.05
C HIS A 199 17.67 15.77 -25.05
N LEU A 200 18.10 16.87 -24.45
CA LEU A 200 19.52 17.20 -24.35
C LEU A 200 20.27 16.16 -23.47
N ARG A 201 19.64 15.68 -22.40
CA ARG A 201 20.27 14.69 -21.50
C ARG A 201 20.20 13.24 -22.00
N ALA A 202 19.21 12.87 -22.80
CA ALA A 202 19.13 11.52 -23.38
C ALA A 202 20.33 11.21 -24.28
N HIS A 203 20.86 12.20 -24.97
CA HIS A 203 22.07 12.05 -25.79
C HIS A 203 23.37 11.97 -24.97
N GLU A 204 23.43 12.48 -23.76
CA GLU A 204 24.59 12.38 -22.89
C GLU A 204 24.71 10.99 -22.22
N THR A 205 23.62 10.27 -22.01
CA THR A 205 23.64 8.92 -21.42
C THR A 205 24.02 7.82 -22.41
N GLU A 206 23.86 8.02 -23.69
CA GLU A 206 24.30 7.06 -24.73
C GLU A 206 25.80 7.07 -24.96
N LEU A 207 26.53 8.09 -24.51
CA LEU A 207 27.97 8.24 -24.72
C LEU A 207 28.84 7.60 -23.61
N HIS A 208 28.25 7.00 -22.59
CA HIS A 208 28.95 6.43 -21.44
C HIS A 208 28.66 4.93 -21.21
N LEU A 209 28.11 4.23 -22.18
CA LEU A 209 28.10 2.78 -22.30
C LEU A 209 29.07 2.32 -23.36
#